data_ae06839d18f0ed356ea92c2910d1a68f
#
_entry.id   ae06839d18f0ed356ea92c2910d1a68f
#
_cell.length_a   1.000
_cell.length_b   1.000
_cell.length_c   1.000
_cell.angle_alpha   90.00
_cell.angle_beta   90.00
_cell.angle_gamma   90.00
#
_symmetry.space_group_name_H-M   'P 1'
#
loop_
_entity.id
_entity.type
_entity.pdbx_description
1 polymer ?
#
loop_
_entity_poly.entity_id
_entity_poly.type
_entity_poly.pdbx_seq_one_letter_code
_entity_poly.pdbx_strand_id
1 'polypeptide(L)'
;MKRFRLSSAIMGLVGCAALVMSAAPAKAAFVVGGENGWQFSTDGMINVFMVYDAKDQLQYKNGQTKVSSANDQMQSFRIRTGLLPSIFAFNVKSPTINGIDYAARLGLYPQIQNDGTRTGLGPGMAPAGSGGTTIDIREVFFTADGKFGQFLIGRALNLYEGKNILTDMTLMGNGVPLNLTGGGVDLGHIGYGYTYTSFGPQFRYTTPDMSGFKVAFAIADPSKICNGAGCATKINQPRFETEISYAKDFGSWKLNSWLAGLYQEAKFNQDGGGIAVAANRKVSSLGGAGGAQMWFGPVEFLISGFGGQGIGMGLTQDDGDALDAHGKEKLSYGGLTHLTYTIGKAKIGAQYGINYGEKGAGAIDQIKSKQAVTGGVYYNLNKYLLLVGEYTYAVDHYYDNSRQTQNIVSLGTIFTW
;
A
#
# COMPACT_ATOMS: atom_id res chain seq x y z
N MET A 1 4.38 7.05 49.42
CA MET A 1 4.80 6.59 48.08
C MET A 1 3.67 5.77 47.46
N LYS A 2 2.80 6.40 46.67
CA LYS A 2 1.71 5.73 45.96
C LYS A 2 2.24 5.29 44.60
N ARG A 3 2.31 3.98 44.36
CA ARG A 3 2.63 3.41 43.05
C ARG A 3 1.45 3.67 42.10
N PHE A 4 1.64 4.52 41.10
CA PHE A 4 0.72 4.65 39.99
C PHE A 4 0.81 3.35 39.14
N ARG A 5 -0.26 2.59 39.14
CA ARG A 5 -0.48 1.52 38.16
C ARG A 5 -0.89 2.20 36.85
N LEU A 6 -0.02 2.20 35.85
CA LEU A 6 -0.40 2.51 34.47
C LEU A 6 -1.38 1.43 34.02
N SER A 7 -2.62 1.80 33.82
CA SER A 7 -3.66 0.90 33.34
C SER A 7 -3.47 0.60 31.86
N SER A 8 -3.72 -0.64 31.52
CA SER A 8 -3.61 -1.28 30.19
C SER A 8 -4.51 -0.70 29.08
N ALA A 9 -5.05 0.50 29.26
CA ALA A 9 -6.01 1.14 28.33
C ALA A 9 -5.34 1.89 27.16
N ILE A 10 -4.00 1.93 27.06
CA ILE A 10 -3.29 2.66 25.99
C ILE A 10 -3.14 1.82 24.71
N MET A 11 -3.50 0.54 24.72
CA MET A 11 -3.28 -0.38 23.60
C MET A 11 -4.30 -0.33 22.45
N GLY A 12 -5.43 0.32 22.59
CA GLY A 12 -6.53 0.25 21.61
C GLY A 12 -6.45 1.22 20.42
N LEU A 13 -5.81 2.38 20.57
CA LEU A 13 -5.83 3.44 19.55
C LEU A 13 -4.70 3.34 18.51
N VAL A 14 -3.79 2.42 18.72
CA VAL A 14 -2.63 2.18 17.87
C VAL A 14 -2.94 1.16 16.75
N GLY A 15 -4.19 0.69 16.63
CA GLY A 15 -4.54 -0.46 15.80
C GLY A 15 -4.35 -0.29 14.28
N CYS A 16 -4.54 0.88 13.70
CA CYS A 16 -4.28 1.09 12.26
C CYS A 16 -2.98 1.85 11.97
N ALA A 17 -2.59 2.82 12.80
CA ALA A 17 -1.29 3.48 12.67
C ALA A 17 -0.15 2.67 13.32
N ALA A 18 -0.44 1.83 14.33
CA ALA A 18 0.55 1.01 15.02
C ALA A 18 0.94 -0.28 14.29
N LEU A 19 0.18 -0.74 13.29
CA LEU A 19 0.63 -1.84 12.43
C LEU A 19 1.78 -1.42 11.51
N VAL A 20 1.83 -0.16 11.10
CA VAL A 20 2.98 0.40 10.36
C VAL A 20 4.22 0.54 11.26
N MET A 21 4.04 0.59 12.58
CA MET A 21 5.12 0.89 13.54
C MET A 21 5.56 -0.28 14.40
N SER A 22 5.17 -1.53 14.13
CA SER A 22 5.64 -2.69 14.90
C SER A 22 7.14 -3.02 14.70
N ALA A 23 7.81 -2.35 13.76
CA ALA A 23 9.27 -2.39 13.60
C ALA A 23 9.98 -1.15 14.18
N ALA A 24 9.22 -0.10 14.57
CA ALA A 24 9.75 1.01 15.36
C ALA A 24 9.00 1.07 16.70
N PRO A 25 9.62 1.48 17.81
CA PRO A 25 8.90 1.68 19.07
C PRO A 25 7.72 2.61 18.79
N ALA A 26 6.49 2.18 19.14
CA ALA A 26 5.29 2.97 18.98
C ALA A 26 5.54 4.36 19.58
N LYS A 27 5.71 5.35 18.72
CA LYS A 27 5.92 6.73 19.16
C LYS A 27 4.59 7.21 19.67
N ALA A 28 4.57 7.69 20.91
CA ALA A 28 3.39 8.31 21.46
C ALA A 28 3.07 9.55 20.59
N ALA A 29 1.84 9.63 20.09
CA ALA A 29 1.35 10.82 19.40
C ALA A 29 1.61 12.06 20.28
N PHE A 30 2.05 13.14 19.67
CA PHE A 30 2.31 14.37 20.39
C PHE A 30 0.96 14.96 20.86
N VAL A 31 0.70 14.93 22.17
CA VAL A 31 -0.53 15.47 22.75
C VAL A 31 -0.46 16.98 22.76
N VAL A 32 -1.36 17.63 22.03
CA VAL A 32 -1.42 19.08 21.90
C VAL A 32 -2.26 19.69 23.04
N GLY A 33 -3.32 19.01 23.48
CA GLY A 33 -4.20 19.46 24.53
C GLY A 33 -5.49 18.66 24.61
N GLY A 34 -6.42 19.13 25.45
CA GLY A 34 -7.76 18.58 25.61
C GLY A 34 -8.36 18.97 26.96
N GLU A 35 -9.69 18.97 27.05
CA GLU A 35 -10.46 19.25 28.26
C GLU A 35 -11.53 18.20 28.49
N ASN A 36 -11.97 18.02 29.71
CA ASN A 36 -13.07 17.11 30.08
C ASN A 36 -12.85 15.65 29.63
N GLY A 37 -11.58 15.19 29.62
CA GLY A 37 -11.21 13.85 29.17
C GLY A 37 -11.03 13.69 27.67
N TRP A 38 -11.33 14.69 26.86
CA TRP A 38 -10.97 14.73 25.44
C TRP A 38 -9.46 14.92 25.28
N GLN A 39 -8.90 14.35 24.25
CA GLN A 39 -7.49 14.50 23.88
C GLN A 39 -7.38 14.88 22.41
N PHE A 40 -6.58 15.89 22.12
CA PHE A 40 -6.16 16.25 20.77
C PHE A 40 -4.66 15.99 20.62
N SER A 41 -4.28 15.27 19.59
CA SER A 41 -2.89 14.90 19.36
C SER A 41 -2.55 14.93 17.86
N THR A 42 -1.27 14.99 17.57
CA THR A 42 -0.73 14.90 16.21
C THR A 42 0.38 13.87 16.15
N ASP A 43 0.46 13.16 15.03
CA ASP A 43 1.57 12.31 14.68
C ASP A 43 1.92 12.52 13.19
N GLY A 44 3.11 12.11 12.81
CA GLY A 44 3.46 12.26 11.42
C GLY A 44 4.86 11.82 11.08
N MET A 45 5.16 11.97 9.79
CA MET A 45 6.48 11.70 9.25
C MET A 45 6.76 12.57 8.03
N ILE A 46 8.02 12.88 7.83
CA ILE A 46 8.56 13.44 6.58
C ILE A 46 9.60 12.46 6.07
N ASN A 47 9.44 11.97 4.85
CA ASN A 47 10.44 11.14 4.22
C ASN A 47 10.96 11.78 2.93
N VAL A 48 12.25 11.62 2.68
CA VAL A 48 12.95 12.19 1.54
C VAL A 48 13.97 11.19 1.05
N PHE A 49 13.91 10.84 -0.23
CA PHE A 49 14.85 9.92 -0.89
C PHE A 49 15.51 10.56 -2.10
N MET A 50 16.81 10.37 -2.23
CA MET A 50 17.54 10.50 -3.47
C MET A 50 17.42 9.15 -4.19
N VAL A 51 16.84 9.16 -5.37
CA VAL A 51 16.61 7.96 -6.18
C VAL A 51 17.31 8.12 -7.51
N TYR A 52 18.20 7.17 -7.82
CA TYR A 52 18.77 7.00 -9.15
C TYR A 52 18.22 5.71 -9.75
N ASP A 53 17.58 5.82 -10.91
CA ASP A 53 17.01 4.70 -11.66
C ASP A 53 17.68 4.61 -13.03
N ALA A 54 18.25 3.45 -13.32
CA ALA A 54 18.77 3.07 -14.62
C ALA A 54 17.84 2.00 -15.21
N LYS A 55 16.92 2.44 -16.06
CA LYS A 55 15.96 1.60 -16.77
C LYS A 55 16.48 1.31 -18.17
N ASP A 56 16.54 0.03 -18.55
CA ASP A 56 16.98 -0.40 -19.87
C ASP A 56 15.85 -0.23 -20.91
N GLN A 57 16.26 -0.22 -22.17
CA GLN A 57 15.31 -0.33 -23.26
C GLN A 57 14.63 -1.71 -23.24
N LEU A 58 13.39 -1.77 -23.70
CA LEU A 58 12.66 -3.00 -23.86
C LEU A 58 13.36 -3.92 -24.86
N GLN A 59 13.73 -5.13 -24.42
CA GLN A 59 14.56 -6.07 -25.21
C GLN A 59 13.82 -7.38 -25.45
N TYR A 60 13.88 -7.89 -26.70
CA TYR A 60 13.49 -9.25 -27.00
C TYR A 60 14.51 -10.26 -26.43
N LYS A 61 14.08 -11.54 -26.29
CA LYS A 61 14.91 -12.62 -25.75
C LYS A 61 16.23 -12.82 -26.49
N ASN A 62 16.30 -12.48 -27.78
CA ASN A 62 17.50 -12.54 -28.59
C ASN A 62 18.46 -11.34 -28.39
N GLY A 63 18.15 -10.43 -27.48
CA GLY A 63 18.95 -9.24 -27.19
C GLY A 63 18.70 -8.05 -28.15
N GLN A 64 17.85 -8.22 -29.16
CA GLN A 64 17.46 -7.09 -30.02
C GLN A 64 16.55 -6.14 -29.25
N THR A 65 16.79 -4.85 -29.42
CA THR A 65 15.95 -3.80 -28.84
C THR A 65 14.61 -3.77 -29.54
N LYS A 66 13.53 -3.87 -28.79
CA LYS A 66 12.19 -3.57 -29.28
C LYS A 66 12.11 -2.06 -29.46
N VAL A 67 11.98 -1.60 -30.71
CA VAL A 67 11.75 -0.19 -30.99
C VAL A 67 10.33 0.13 -30.52
N SER A 68 10.19 0.69 -29.35
CA SER A 68 9.00 1.30 -28.82
C SER A 68 9.27 2.78 -28.55
N SER A 69 8.32 3.52 -28.09
CA SER A 69 8.38 4.99 -27.97
C SER A 69 9.69 5.51 -27.32
N ALA A 70 9.98 6.78 -27.53
CA ALA A 70 11.19 7.52 -27.12
C ALA A 70 11.52 7.47 -25.60
N ASN A 71 10.74 6.78 -24.78
CA ASN A 71 10.86 6.72 -23.32
C ASN A 71 11.32 5.35 -22.77
N ASP A 72 11.79 4.45 -23.61
CA ASP A 72 12.14 3.08 -23.18
C ASP A 72 13.45 2.97 -22.41
N GLN A 73 14.32 3.94 -22.55
CA GLN A 73 15.53 4.03 -21.77
C GLN A 73 15.49 5.32 -20.93
N MET A 74 15.44 5.15 -19.61
CA MET A 74 15.53 6.28 -18.70
C MET A 74 16.66 6.08 -17.70
N GLN A 75 17.62 7.00 -17.71
CA GLN A 75 18.51 7.20 -16.58
C GLN A 75 18.10 8.50 -15.91
N SER A 76 17.71 8.43 -14.66
CA SER A 76 17.09 9.55 -14.00
C SER A 76 17.49 9.62 -12.54
N PHE A 77 17.81 10.82 -12.09
CA PHE A 77 18.01 11.15 -10.69
C PHE A 77 16.85 12.04 -10.21
N ARG A 78 16.27 11.70 -9.06
CA ARG A 78 15.19 12.47 -8.44
C ARG A 78 15.36 12.54 -6.93
N ILE A 79 14.86 13.64 -6.36
CA ILE A 79 14.59 13.75 -4.92
C ILE A 79 13.07 13.65 -4.75
N ARG A 80 12.61 12.65 -4.00
CA ARG A 80 11.20 12.31 -3.92
C ARG A 80 10.80 11.62 -2.63
N THR A 81 9.52 11.48 -2.43
CA THR A 81 8.92 10.64 -1.37
C THR A 81 9.13 9.17 -1.71
N GLY A 82 9.37 8.34 -0.70
CA GLY A 82 9.43 6.89 -0.87
C GLY A 82 8.06 6.24 -1.08
N LEU A 83 7.91 4.96 -0.68
CA LEU A 83 6.64 4.24 -0.77
C LEU A 83 5.53 4.90 0.08
N LEU A 84 5.82 5.24 1.32
CA LEU A 84 4.90 6.07 2.11
C LEU A 84 5.06 7.54 1.72
N PRO A 85 3.98 8.30 1.57
CA PRO A 85 4.07 9.76 1.50
C PRO A 85 4.53 10.34 2.84
N SER A 86 4.84 11.63 2.89
CA SER A 86 4.88 12.33 4.17
C SER A 86 3.49 12.34 4.78
N ILE A 87 3.40 12.38 6.11
CA ILE A 87 2.15 12.29 6.85
C ILE A 87 2.08 13.40 7.88
N PHE A 88 0.97 14.12 7.91
CA PHE A 88 0.57 15.01 9.00
C PHE A 88 -0.82 14.58 9.45
N ALA A 89 -0.92 13.98 10.61
CA ALA A 89 -2.18 13.45 11.11
C ALA A 89 -2.62 14.17 12.38
N PHE A 90 -3.93 14.43 12.44
CA PHE A 90 -4.62 15.01 13.58
C PHE A 90 -5.57 13.97 14.15
N ASN A 91 -5.51 13.77 15.45
CA ASN A 91 -6.30 12.78 16.16
C ASN A 91 -7.10 13.42 17.29
N VAL A 92 -8.34 13.00 17.44
CA VAL A 92 -9.20 13.33 18.56
C VAL A 92 -9.61 12.04 19.25
N LYS A 93 -9.54 12.01 20.58
CA LYS A 93 -10.03 10.90 21.40
C LYS A 93 -11.00 11.43 22.45
N SER A 94 -12.15 10.77 22.61
CA SER A 94 -13.12 11.06 23.66
C SER A 94 -12.71 10.46 25.00
N PRO A 95 -13.27 10.93 26.13
CA PRO A 95 -13.39 10.10 27.32
C PRO A 95 -14.22 8.86 27.02
N THR A 96 -14.07 7.81 27.82
CA THR A 96 -14.93 6.62 27.72
C THR A 96 -16.37 6.99 28.10
N ILE A 97 -17.31 6.77 27.19
CA ILE A 97 -18.73 7.07 27.38
C ILE A 97 -19.52 5.75 27.33
N ASN A 98 -20.13 5.36 28.43
CA ASN A 98 -20.90 4.09 28.55
C ASN A 98 -20.09 2.84 28.12
N GLY A 99 -18.78 2.83 28.39
CA GLY A 99 -17.90 1.72 28.04
C GLY A 99 -17.46 1.71 26.58
N ILE A 100 -17.65 2.80 25.86
CA ILE A 100 -17.23 3.00 24.46
C ILE A 100 -16.21 4.13 24.40
N ASP A 101 -15.08 3.89 23.74
CA ASP A 101 -14.06 4.87 23.39
C ASP A 101 -14.26 5.31 21.94
N TYR A 102 -14.42 6.62 21.69
CA TYR A 102 -14.48 7.17 20.35
C TYR A 102 -13.16 7.83 19.99
N ALA A 103 -12.75 7.67 18.74
CA ALA A 103 -11.61 8.39 18.22
C ALA A 103 -11.87 8.82 16.77
N ALA A 104 -11.23 9.90 16.34
CA ALA A 104 -11.26 10.33 14.95
C ALA A 104 -9.85 10.66 14.47
N ARG A 105 -9.59 10.45 13.18
CA ARG A 105 -8.32 10.74 12.52
C ARG A 105 -8.55 11.46 11.19
N LEU A 106 -7.79 12.55 10.99
CA LEU A 106 -7.61 13.21 9.70
C LEU A 106 -6.12 13.12 9.33
N GLY A 107 -5.82 12.43 8.24
CA GLY A 107 -4.46 12.28 7.72
C GLY A 107 -4.28 13.02 6.40
N LEU A 108 -3.36 13.97 6.38
CA LEU A 108 -2.90 14.70 5.21
C LEU A 108 -1.58 14.09 4.73
N TYR A 109 -1.49 13.79 3.43
CA TYR A 109 -0.38 13.05 2.82
C TYR A 109 0.30 13.89 1.73
N PRO A 110 1.11 14.90 2.11
CA PRO A 110 1.86 15.70 1.15
C PRO A 110 2.99 14.89 0.52
N GLN A 111 3.26 15.18 -0.74
CA GLN A 111 4.42 14.69 -1.48
C GLN A 111 5.45 15.82 -1.60
N ILE A 112 6.73 15.49 -1.78
CA ILE A 112 7.78 16.49 -1.85
C ILE A 112 8.30 16.74 -3.28
N GLN A 113 8.10 15.77 -4.18
CA GLN A 113 8.60 15.86 -5.56
C GLN A 113 7.76 16.83 -6.39
N ASN A 114 8.42 17.46 -7.37
CA ASN A 114 7.71 18.16 -8.41
C ASN A 114 6.89 17.16 -9.22
N ASP A 115 5.65 17.48 -9.54
CA ASP A 115 4.94 16.70 -10.56
C ASP A 115 5.56 16.97 -11.94
N GLY A 116 5.33 16.09 -12.91
CA GLY A 116 5.93 16.20 -14.25
C GLY A 116 5.55 17.45 -15.02
N THR A 117 4.52 18.16 -14.60
CA THR A 117 4.02 19.40 -15.20
C THR A 117 4.48 20.63 -14.42
N ARG A 118 5.16 20.46 -13.27
CA ARG A 118 5.45 21.52 -12.30
C ARG A 118 4.21 22.31 -11.88
N THR A 119 3.05 21.69 -11.96
CA THR A 119 1.78 22.29 -11.50
C THR A 119 1.50 21.81 -10.08
N GLY A 120 1.44 22.71 -9.15
CA GLY A 120 1.51 22.42 -7.71
C GLY A 120 0.30 21.80 -7.06
N LEU A 121 -0.82 21.63 -7.71
CA LEU A 121 -2.07 21.25 -7.04
C LEU A 121 -2.82 20.07 -7.72
N GLY A 122 -2.10 19.24 -8.47
CA GLY A 122 -2.70 18.12 -9.19
C GLY A 122 -3.35 18.52 -10.53
N PRO A 123 -3.81 17.57 -11.33
CA PRO A 123 -4.36 17.85 -12.66
C PRO A 123 -5.54 18.82 -12.57
N GLY A 124 -5.35 20.02 -13.10
CA GLY A 124 -6.42 21.02 -13.27
C GLY A 124 -6.59 22.06 -12.16
N MET A 125 -5.76 22.07 -11.11
CA MET A 125 -5.93 23.01 -10.00
C MET A 125 -4.89 24.13 -9.89
N ALA A 126 -3.82 24.14 -10.68
CA ALA A 126 -2.85 25.20 -10.66
C ALA A 126 -2.48 25.71 -12.05
N PRO A 127 -2.14 27.00 -12.20
CA PRO A 127 -1.62 27.52 -13.44
C PRO A 127 -0.34 26.79 -13.84
N ALA A 128 -0.18 26.50 -15.14
CA ALA A 128 1.02 25.91 -15.70
C ALA A 128 2.27 26.69 -15.23
N GLY A 129 3.25 26.01 -14.66
CA GLY A 129 4.51 26.64 -14.22
C GLY A 129 4.62 26.98 -12.72
N SER A 130 3.63 26.67 -11.89
CA SER A 130 3.65 27.00 -10.45
C SER A 130 4.51 26.08 -9.58
N GLY A 131 5.06 24.99 -10.13
CA GLY A 131 6.07 24.14 -9.46
C GLY A 131 5.71 23.72 -8.04
N GLY A 132 4.58 23.04 -7.84
CA GLY A 132 4.16 22.64 -6.53
C GLY A 132 4.03 21.12 -6.37
N THR A 133 3.58 20.71 -5.21
CA THR A 133 3.35 19.32 -4.83
C THR A 133 1.88 19.09 -4.52
N THR A 134 1.45 17.84 -4.46
CA THR A 134 0.07 17.48 -4.13
C THR A 134 -0.08 17.06 -2.68
N ILE A 135 -1.27 17.28 -2.12
CA ILE A 135 -1.71 16.74 -0.84
C ILE A 135 -2.85 15.78 -1.13
N ASP A 136 -2.67 14.53 -0.70
CA ASP A 136 -3.70 13.50 -0.75
C ASP A 136 -4.33 13.36 0.64
N ILE A 137 -5.64 13.22 0.72
CA ILE A 137 -6.37 12.98 1.98
C ILE A 137 -6.77 11.51 2.00
N ARG A 138 -5.96 10.68 2.63
CA ARG A 138 -6.13 9.22 2.65
C ARG A 138 -6.91 8.72 3.85
N GLU A 139 -6.87 9.42 4.97
CA GLU A 139 -7.52 9.02 6.21
C GLU A 139 -8.47 10.12 6.69
N VAL A 140 -9.76 9.82 6.71
CA VAL A 140 -10.81 10.62 7.32
C VAL A 140 -11.82 9.64 7.89
N PHE A 141 -11.63 9.25 9.14
CA PHE A 141 -12.49 8.25 9.75
C PHE A 141 -12.66 8.48 11.26
N PHE A 142 -13.66 7.85 11.83
CA PHE A 142 -13.76 7.67 13.26
C PHE A 142 -13.90 6.20 13.62
N THR A 143 -13.58 5.89 14.88
CA THR A 143 -13.79 4.57 15.47
C THR A 143 -14.68 4.66 16.70
N ALA A 144 -15.37 3.54 16.98
CA ALA A 144 -16.07 3.29 18.23
C ALA A 144 -15.60 1.91 18.75
N ASP A 145 -14.87 1.92 19.84
CA ASP A 145 -14.22 0.75 20.43
C ASP A 145 -14.90 0.37 21.74
N GLY A 146 -15.25 -0.88 21.90
CA GLY A 146 -15.90 -1.38 23.11
C GLY A 146 -15.70 -2.87 23.32
N LYS A 147 -16.40 -3.45 24.30
CA LYS A 147 -16.37 -4.90 24.53
C LYS A 147 -16.90 -5.71 23.33
N PHE A 148 -17.69 -5.08 22.48
CA PHE A 148 -18.20 -5.67 21.23
C PHE A 148 -17.15 -5.73 20.12
N GLY A 149 -15.98 -5.10 20.25
CA GLY A 149 -14.99 -4.91 19.20
C GLY A 149 -14.91 -3.47 18.74
N GLN A 150 -14.59 -3.24 17.46
CA GLN A 150 -14.40 -1.91 16.88
C GLN A 150 -15.28 -1.75 15.64
N PHE A 151 -15.98 -0.63 15.55
CA PHE A 151 -16.45 -0.07 14.29
C PHE A 151 -15.49 1.02 13.81
N LEU A 152 -15.12 0.99 12.53
CA LEU A 152 -14.41 2.06 11.83
C LEU A 152 -15.31 2.54 10.68
N ILE A 153 -15.56 3.86 10.63
CA ILE A 153 -16.45 4.46 9.64
C ILE A 153 -15.75 5.66 9.02
N GLY A 154 -15.61 5.66 7.71
CA GLY A 154 -14.96 6.72 6.93
C GLY A 154 -13.95 6.18 5.93
N ARG A 155 -13.04 7.03 5.48
CA ARG A 155 -11.96 6.69 4.54
C ARG A 155 -10.74 6.18 5.31
N ALA A 156 -10.33 4.95 5.02
CA ALA A 156 -9.14 4.31 5.59
C ALA A 156 -8.58 3.27 4.62
N LEU A 157 -7.40 2.72 4.92
CA LEU A 157 -6.82 1.61 4.15
C LEU A 157 -7.79 0.43 4.13
N ASN A 158 -8.06 -0.12 2.95
CA ASN A 158 -8.94 -1.28 2.76
C ASN A 158 -8.33 -2.55 3.37
N LEU A 159 -9.16 -3.60 3.61
CA LEU A 159 -8.72 -4.84 4.24
C LEU A 159 -7.94 -5.74 3.27
N TYR A 160 -8.49 -5.95 2.05
CA TYR A 160 -7.85 -6.80 1.06
C TYR A 160 -6.47 -6.25 0.71
N GLU A 161 -5.40 -7.05 0.80
CA GLU A 161 -4.00 -6.65 0.60
C GLU A 161 -3.47 -5.59 1.60
N GLY A 162 -4.29 -5.12 2.53
CA GLY A 162 -3.88 -4.13 3.53
C GLY A 162 -2.71 -4.61 4.40
N LYS A 163 -2.71 -5.87 4.83
CA LYS A 163 -1.59 -6.43 5.59
C LYS A 163 -0.38 -6.74 4.73
N ASN A 164 -0.55 -7.05 3.45
CA ASN A 164 0.55 -7.31 2.54
C ASN A 164 1.42 -6.04 2.38
N ILE A 165 0.82 -4.88 2.10
CA ILE A 165 1.58 -3.62 2.03
C ILE A 165 2.19 -3.23 3.38
N LEU A 166 1.47 -3.41 4.49
CA LEU A 166 1.95 -3.04 5.83
C LEU A 166 3.11 -3.91 6.33
N THR A 167 3.36 -5.05 5.71
CA THR A 167 4.47 -5.96 6.03
C THR A 167 5.61 -5.91 5.00
N ASP A 168 5.49 -5.08 3.96
CA ASP A 168 6.56 -4.85 2.97
C ASP A 168 7.82 -4.32 3.67
N MET A 169 8.98 -4.94 3.45
CA MET A 169 10.26 -4.47 4.00
C MET A 169 10.57 -3.03 3.56
N THR A 170 10.18 -2.69 2.30
CA THR A 170 10.40 -1.37 1.71
C THR A 170 9.34 -0.34 2.10
N LEU A 171 8.41 -0.67 3.04
CA LEU A 171 7.38 0.27 3.50
C LEU A 171 7.97 1.61 3.98
N MET A 172 9.10 1.52 4.71
CA MET A 172 9.88 2.69 5.16
C MET A 172 11.05 2.99 4.21
N GLY A 173 10.92 2.64 2.95
CA GLY A 173 11.91 2.78 1.90
C GLY A 173 11.32 3.30 0.61
N ASN A 174 11.92 2.88 -0.48
CA ASN A 174 11.58 3.32 -1.83
C ASN A 174 11.18 2.14 -2.75
N GLY A 175 11.97 1.07 -2.76
CA GLY A 175 11.79 -0.06 -3.67
C GLY A 175 11.80 0.35 -5.15
N VAL A 176 10.76 -0.05 -5.90
CA VAL A 176 10.58 0.27 -7.32
C VAL A 176 9.91 1.64 -7.46
N PRO A 177 10.46 2.58 -8.25
CA PRO A 177 9.82 3.87 -8.51
C PRO A 177 8.55 3.73 -9.36
N LEU A 178 7.51 4.49 -9.06
CA LEU A 178 6.28 4.51 -9.86
C LEU A 178 6.51 5.18 -11.22
N ASN A 179 6.98 6.39 -11.19
CA ASN A 179 7.23 7.20 -12.39
C ASN A 179 8.24 8.30 -12.04
N LEU A 180 9.32 8.37 -12.78
CA LEU A 180 10.37 9.34 -12.53
C LEU A 180 10.08 10.73 -13.09
N THR A 181 9.05 10.87 -13.94
CA THR A 181 8.66 12.13 -14.58
C THR A 181 7.41 12.77 -13.99
N GLY A 182 6.67 12.05 -13.15
CA GLY A 182 5.39 12.49 -12.58
C GLY A 182 5.37 12.58 -11.06
N GLY A 183 4.27 13.08 -10.53
CA GLY A 183 3.93 13.03 -9.11
C GLY A 183 3.58 11.61 -8.66
N GLY A 184 3.32 11.45 -7.39
CA GLY A 184 3.00 10.16 -6.76
C GLY A 184 4.14 9.63 -5.90
N VAL A 185 3.81 8.76 -4.97
CA VAL A 185 4.78 8.02 -4.14
C VAL A 185 5.41 6.88 -4.94
N ASP A 186 6.50 6.33 -4.46
CA ASP A 186 7.10 5.16 -5.07
C ASP A 186 6.33 3.87 -4.72
N LEU A 187 6.62 2.79 -5.42
CA LEU A 187 5.82 1.57 -5.34
C LEU A 187 6.26 0.60 -4.24
N GLY A 188 7.50 0.72 -3.74
CA GLY A 188 8.02 -0.37 -2.93
C GLY A 188 8.01 -1.67 -3.73
N HIS A 189 7.22 -2.65 -3.30
CA HIS A 189 6.93 -3.86 -4.06
C HIS A 189 5.46 -3.98 -4.52
N ILE A 190 4.72 -2.86 -4.55
CA ILE A 190 3.40 -2.81 -5.21
C ILE A 190 3.57 -3.20 -6.69
N GLY A 191 2.82 -4.18 -7.15
CA GLY A 191 2.97 -4.76 -8.50
C GLY A 191 4.10 -5.78 -8.63
N TYR A 192 4.94 -5.94 -7.62
CA TYR A 192 6.10 -6.82 -7.54
C TYR A 192 6.06 -7.69 -6.27
N GLY A 193 4.91 -8.25 -5.93
CA GLY A 193 4.70 -9.12 -4.79
C GLY A 193 3.29 -9.07 -4.22
N TYR A 194 2.58 -7.97 -4.42
CA TYR A 194 1.20 -7.76 -4.01
C TYR A 194 0.56 -6.64 -4.84
N THR A 195 -0.76 -6.43 -4.69
CA THR A 195 -1.46 -5.29 -5.30
C THR A 195 -1.75 -4.20 -4.27
N TYR A 196 -1.84 -2.95 -4.72
CA TYR A 196 -2.17 -1.84 -3.84
C TYR A 196 -3.67 -1.74 -3.61
N THR A 197 -4.10 -1.96 -2.38
CA THR A 197 -5.52 -2.00 -2.00
C THR A 197 -6.20 -0.63 -1.95
N SER A 198 -5.43 0.47 -1.92
CA SER A 198 -5.93 1.85 -1.83
C SER A 198 -6.60 2.18 -0.48
N PHE A 199 -6.95 3.45 -0.30
CA PHE A 199 -7.77 3.96 0.80
C PHE A 199 -9.16 4.27 0.26
N GLY A 200 -10.19 3.74 0.90
CA GLY A 200 -11.58 3.91 0.47
C GLY A 200 -12.54 4.24 1.61
N PRO A 201 -13.68 4.91 1.31
CA PRO A 201 -14.77 5.04 2.24
C PRO A 201 -15.32 3.66 2.59
N GLN A 202 -15.55 3.39 3.88
CA GLN A 202 -15.98 2.08 4.34
C GLN A 202 -16.69 2.12 5.68
N PHE A 203 -17.54 1.14 5.91
CA PHE A 203 -18.02 0.70 7.20
C PHE A 203 -17.35 -0.63 7.51
N ARG A 204 -16.51 -0.65 8.53
CA ARG A 204 -15.75 -1.84 8.95
C ARG A 204 -16.12 -2.20 10.38
N TYR A 205 -16.35 -3.47 10.61
CA TYR A 205 -16.40 -4.05 11.94
C TYR A 205 -15.24 -5.01 12.14
N THR A 206 -14.63 -4.95 13.32
CA THR A 206 -13.58 -5.90 13.75
C THR A 206 -13.96 -6.46 15.10
N THR A 207 -13.93 -7.80 15.25
CA THR A 207 -14.24 -8.46 16.51
C THR A 207 -13.27 -8.06 17.64
N PRO A 208 -13.65 -8.25 18.90
CA PRO A 208 -12.69 -8.26 20.00
C PRO A 208 -11.55 -9.26 19.74
N ASP A 209 -10.46 -9.09 20.46
CA ASP A 209 -9.37 -10.08 20.45
C ASP A 209 -9.83 -11.39 21.13
N MET A 210 -9.79 -12.49 20.37
CA MET A 210 -10.16 -13.83 20.80
C MET A 210 -8.89 -14.68 20.96
N SER A 211 -8.05 -14.36 21.94
CA SER A 211 -6.77 -15.04 22.19
C SER A 211 -5.78 -14.96 21.02
N GLY A 212 -5.74 -13.82 20.39
CA GLY A 212 -4.91 -13.51 19.23
C GLY A 212 -5.65 -13.55 17.89
N PHE A 213 -6.85 -14.15 17.82
CA PHE A 213 -7.69 -14.12 16.62
C PHE A 213 -8.56 -12.87 16.56
N LYS A 214 -8.65 -12.30 15.36
CA LYS A 214 -9.64 -11.26 15.02
C LYS A 214 -10.22 -11.54 13.64
N VAL A 215 -11.48 -11.16 13.47
CA VAL A 215 -12.15 -11.17 12.18
C VAL A 215 -12.63 -9.76 11.89
N ALA A 216 -12.35 -9.28 10.68
CA ALA A 216 -12.85 -8.00 10.20
C ALA A 216 -13.71 -8.22 8.96
N PHE A 217 -14.75 -7.40 8.83
CA PHE A 217 -15.62 -7.33 7.66
C PHE A 217 -15.85 -5.87 7.30
N ALA A 218 -15.76 -5.54 6.02
CA ALA A 218 -15.99 -4.19 5.51
C ALA A 218 -16.98 -4.18 4.35
N ILE A 219 -17.87 -3.20 4.38
CA ILE A 219 -18.67 -2.73 3.26
C ILE A 219 -18.01 -1.44 2.80
N ALA A 220 -17.38 -1.47 1.62
CA ALA A 220 -16.58 -0.38 1.10
C ALA A 220 -17.17 0.22 -0.18
N ASP A 221 -16.83 1.47 -0.44
CA ASP A 221 -17.13 2.13 -1.70
C ASP A 221 -16.41 1.37 -2.84
N PRO A 222 -17.14 1.00 -3.89
CA PRO A 222 -16.59 0.16 -4.94
C PRO A 222 -15.66 0.93 -5.89
N SER A 223 -14.62 0.25 -6.35
CA SER A 223 -13.75 0.74 -7.43
C SER A 223 -14.32 0.41 -8.81
N LYS A 224 -13.89 1.15 -9.83
CA LYS A 224 -14.07 0.73 -11.23
C LYS A 224 -13.19 -0.48 -11.51
N ILE A 225 -13.62 -1.35 -12.43
CA ILE A 225 -12.85 -2.52 -12.87
C ILE A 225 -12.41 -2.26 -14.31
N CYS A 226 -11.11 -2.17 -14.53
CA CYS A 226 -10.55 -1.58 -15.74
C CYS A 226 -9.75 -2.56 -16.61
N ASN A 227 -9.68 -2.26 -17.90
CA ASN A 227 -8.60 -2.64 -18.79
C ASN A 227 -7.91 -1.36 -19.33
N GLY A 228 -6.81 -1.49 -20.07
CA GLY A 228 -6.05 -0.34 -20.58
C GLY A 228 -6.84 0.62 -21.51
N ALA A 229 -8.05 0.28 -21.95
CA ALA A 229 -8.86 1.08 -22.87
C ALA A 229 -10.17 1.60 -22.23
N GLY A 230 -10.61 1.07 -21.08
CA GLY A 230 -11.80 1.54 -20.39
C GLY A 230 -12.15 0.76 -19.14
N CYS A 231 -13.22 1.15 -18.48
CA CYS A 231 -13.62 0.64 -17.20
C CYS A 231 -15.11 0.32 -17.12
N ALA A 232 -15.45 -0.72 -16.37
CA ALA A 232 -16.81 -0.95 -15.89
C ALA A 232 -17.05 -0.03 -14.68
N THR A 233 -17.88 0.99 -14.89
CA THR A 233 -18.10 2.08 -13.93
C THR A 233 -19.50 2.12 -13.36
N LYS A 234 -20.46 1.35 -13.95
CA LYS A 234 -21.82 1.26 -13.42
C LYS A 234 -21.87 0.24 -12.29
N ILE A 235 -22.01 0.71 -11.07
CA ILE A 235 -21.91 -0.07 -9.84
C ILE A 235 -23.25 0.02 -9.11
N ASN A 236 -23.82 -1.13 -8.76
CA ASN A 236 -25.13 -1.23 -8.10
C ASN A 236 -25.04 -1.85 -6.71
N GLN A 237 -23.86 -2.29 -6.29
CA GLN A 237 -23.64 -2.93 -4.98
C GLN A 237 -22.29 -2.51 -4.42
N PRO A 238 -22.12 -2.54 -3.10
CA PRO A 238 -20.84 -2.22 -2.48
C PRO A 238 -19.78 -3.28 -2.80
N ARG A 239 -18.53 -2.92 -2.53
CA ARG A 239 -17.39 -3.83 -2.41
C ARG A 239 -17.43 -4.46 -1.01
N PHE A 240 -17.28 -5.78 -0.95
CA PHE A 240 -17.19 -6.54 0.27
C PHE A 240 -15.78 -7.01 0.50
N GLU A 241 -15.28 -6.81 1.70
CA GLU A 241 -13.97 -7.30 2.12
C GLU A 241 -14.04 -7.98 3.47
N THR A 242 -13.18 -8.97 3.66
CA THR A 242 -13.04 -9.68 4.93
C THR A 242 -11.57 -9.95 5.22
N GLU A 243 -11.25 -10.03 6.52
CA GLU A 243 -9.91 -10.43 6.98
C GLU A 243 -10.06 -11.28 8.24
N ILE A 244 -9.34 -12.38 8.29
CA ILE A 244 -9.10 -13.16 9.50
C ILE A 244 -7.63 -12.99 9.83
N SER A 245 -7.31 -12.62 11.05
CA SER A 245 -5.92 -12.45 11.48
C SER A 245 -5.65 -13.15 12.80
N TYR A 246 -4.42 -13.62 12.96
CA TYR A 246 -3.93 -14.25 14.18
C TYR A 246 -2.57 -13.68 14.53
N ALA A 247 -2.45 -13.12 15.73
CA ALA A 247 -1.21 -12.57 16.25
C ALA A 247 -0.92 -13.16 17.64
N LYS A 248 0.26 -13.76 17.83
CA LYS A 248 0.64 -14.41 19.07
C LYS A 248 2.13 -14.24 19.37
N ASP A 249 2.42 -13.93 20.62
CA ASP A 249 3.76 -14.01 21.20
C ASP A 249 3.89 -15.34 21.96
N PHE A 250 4.80 -16.20 21.50
CA PHE A 250 5.08 -17.52 22.11
C PHE A 250 6.31 -17.47 23.04
N GLY A 251 6.82 -16.28 23.33
CA GLY A 251 8.00 -16.06 24.16
C GLY A 251 9.30 -16.16 23.37
N SER A 252 9.63 -17.33 22.81
CA SER A 252 10.82 -17.54 21.98
C SER A 252 10.68 -17.02 20.53
N TRP A 253 9.47 -16.88 20.04
CA TRP A 253 9.15 -16.37 18.71
C TRP A 253 7.77 -15.72 18.68
N LYS A 254 7.51 -14.91 17.66
CA LYS A 254 6.21 -14.25 17.45
C LYS A 254 5.69 -14.56 16.06
N LEU A 255 4.37 -14.61 15.95
CA LEU A 255 3.63 -14.82 14.69
C LEU A 255 2.60 -13.72 14.51
N ASN A 256 2.53 -13.20 13.29
CA ASN A 256 1.41 -12.43 12.76
C ASN A 256 1.01 -13.07 11.42
N SER A 257 -0.22 -13.55 11.31
CA SER A 257 -0.72 -14.20 10.09
C SER A 257 -2.10 -13.69 9.74
N TRP A 258 -2.46 -13.75 8.47
CA TRP A 258 -3.74 -13.25 7.97
C TRP A 258 -4.19 -13.97 6.71
N LEU A 259 -5.51 -13.94 6.52
CA LEU A 259 -6.19 -14.27 5.26
C LEU A 259 -7.20 -13.17 5.01
N ALA A 260 -7.25 -12.66 3.78
CA ALA A 260 -8.18 -11.61 3.37
C ALA A 260 -8.87 -11.98 2.07
N GLY A 261 -10.07 -11.48 1.88
CA GLY A 261 -10.87 -11.69 0.68
C GLY A 261 -11.55 -10.41 0.21
N LEU A 262 -11.81 -10.35 -1.10
CA LEU A 262 -12.49 -9.24 -1.76
C LEU A 262 -13.51 -9.80 -2.76
N TYR A 263 -14.69 -9.16 -2.80
CA TYR A 263 -15.69 -9.36 -3.85
C TYR A 263 -16.34 -8.06 -4.25
N GLN A 264 -16.48 -7.84 -5.57
CA GLN A 264 -17.18 -6.71 -6.15
C GLN A 264 -17.70 -7.04 -7.54
N GLU A 265 -18.81 -6.40 -7.93
CA GLU A 265 -19.34 -6.42 -9.31
C GLU A 265 -19.43 -4.99 -9.88
N ALA A 266 -19.26 -4.89 -11.19
CA ALA A 266 -19.50 -3.67 -11.96
C ALA A 266 -20.08 -4.02 -13.35
N LYS A 267 -20.62 -3.02 -14.07
CA LYS A 267 -21.09 -3.17 -15.45
C LYS A 267 -20.51 -2.07 -16.33
N PHE A 268 -20.33 -2.38 -17.60
CA PHE A 268 -19.98 -1.36 -18.58
C PHE A 268 -21.17 -0.44 -18.87
N ASN A 269 -20.92 0.85 -19.01
CA ASN A 269 -21.91 1.81 -19.49
C ASN A 269 -22.24 1.60 -20.98
N GLN A 270 -23.36 2.16 -21.45
CA GLN A 270 -23.78 2.04 -22.84
C GLN A 270 -22.77 2.62 -23.84
N ASP A 271 -22.01 3.62 -23.40
CA ASP A 271 -21.04 4.32 -24.25
C ASP A 271 -19.62 3.77 -24.15
N GLY A 272 -19.47 2.55 -23.63
CA GLY A 272 -18.28 1.67 -23.57
C GLY A 272 -16.89 2.25 -23.74
N GLY A 273 -16.70 3.54 -23.54
CA GLY A 273 -15.41 4.23 -23.44
C GLY A 273 -14.29 3.73 -24.40
N GLY A 274 -14.63 3.45 -25.67
CA GLY A 274 -13.63 3.02 -26.65
C GLY A 274 -13.34 1.51 -26.71
N ILE A 275 -14.04 0.69 -25.91
CA ILE A 275 -13.89 -0.77 -25.95
C ILE A 275 -15.05 -1.40 -26.70
N ALA A 276 -14.77 -2.41 -27.53
CA ALA A 276 -15.77 -3.28 -28.17
C ALA A 276 -16.46 -4.23 -27.15
N VAL A 277 -16.89 -3.71 -26.01
CA VAL A 277 -17.60 -4.46 -24.98
C VAL A 277 -19.09 -4.14 -25.05
N ALA A 278 -19.93 -5.17 -25.03
CA ALA A 278 -21.37 -4.99 -25.03
C ALA A 278 -21.83 -4.16 -23.81
N ALA A 279 -22.68 -3.18 -24.06
CA ALA A 279 -23.32 -2.38 -23.01
C ALA A 279 -23.98 -3.28 -21.95
N ASN A 280 -23.87 -2.87 -20.68
CA ASN A 280 -24.35 -3.62 -19.52
C ASN A 280 -23.68 -5.00 -19.28
N ARG A 281 -22.59 -5.32 -19.97
CA ARG A 281 -21.79 -6.50 -19.62
C ARG A 281 -21.35 -6.39 -18.16
N LYS A 282 -21.65 -7.42 -17.40
CA LYS A 282 -21.29 -7.56 -16.00
C LYS A 282 -19.88 -8.15 -15.89
N VAL A 283 -19.09 -7.60 -15.01
CA VAL A 283 -17.76 -8.09 -14.64
C VAL A 283 -17.65 -8.12 -13.12
N SER A 284 -16.79 -8.99 -12.60
CA SER A 284 -16.60 -9.14 -11.17
C SER A 284 -15.12 -9.16 -10.82
N SER A 285 -14.82 -8.76 -9.60
CA SER A 285 -13.52 -8.97 -8.97
C SER A 285 -13.72 -9.93 -7.79
N LEU A 286 -12.95 -11.00 -7.78
CA LEU A 286 -12.87 -11.96 -6.68
C LEU A 286 -11.40 -12.20 -6.37
N GLY A 287 -10.96 -11.83 -5.16
CA GLY A 287 -9.58 -11.96 -4.72
C GLY A 287 -9.44 -12.60 -3.36
N GLY A 288 -8.34 -13.31 -3.17
CA GLY A 288 -7.86 -13.82 -1.90
C GLY A 288 -6.41 -13.40 -1.70
N ALA A 289 -6.04 -13.05 -0.47
CA ALA A 289 -4.68 -12.70 -0.08
C ALA A 289 -4.38 -13.25 1.31
N GLY A 290 -3.11 -13.51 1.61
CA GLY A 290 -2.74 -13.96 2.95
C GLY A 290 -1.24 -13.99 3.14
N GLY A 291 -0.82 -14.16 4.41
CA GLY A 291 0.60 -14.22 4.73
C GLY A 291 0.86 -14.56 6.18
N ALA A 292 2.16 -14.73 6.45
CA ALA A 292 2.69 -14.95 7.79
C ALA A 292 4.01 -14.21 7.95
N GLN A 293 4.11 -13.47 9.03
CA GLN A 293 5.31 -12.75 9.47
C GLN A 293 5.74 -13.33 10.82
N MET A 294 6.99 -13.73 10.91
CA MET A 294 7.55 -14.44 12.07
C MET A 294 8.82 -13.77 12.55
N TRP A 295 8.99 -13.69 13.87
CA TRP A 295 10.20 -13.16 14.48
C TRP A 295 10.84 -14.19 15.37
N PHE A 296 12.11 -14.48 15.16
CA PHE A 296 12.95 -15.36 15.95
C PHE A 296 14.13 -14.54 16.50
N GLY A 297 13.93 -13.92 17.66
CA GLY A 297 14.87 -12.95 18.19
C GLY A 297 15.11 -11.78 17.21
N PRO A 298 16.33 -11.59 16.70
CA PRO A 298 16.64 -10.51 15.78
C PRO A 298 16.24 -10.78 14.32
N VAL A 299 15.87 -12.01 14.00
CA VAL A 299 15.49 -12.43 12.61
C VAL A 299 14.00 -12.24 12.41
N GLU A 300 13.62 -11.59 11.32
CA GLU A 300 12.25 -11.47 10.84
C GLU A 300 12.14 -12.15 9.47
N PHE A 301 11.16 -13.01 9.32
CA PHE A 301 10.81 -13.67 8.06
C PHE A 301 9.38 -13.38 7.70
N LEU A 302 9.14 -13.04 6.44
CA LEU A 302 7.81 -12.85 5.84
C LEU A 302 7.63 -13.77 4.63
N ILE A 303 6.44 -14.31 4.51
CA ILE A 303 5.89 -14.85 3.28
C ILE A 303 4.45 -14.40 3.16
N SER A 304 4.07 -13.86 1.99
CA SER A 304 2.70 -13.48 1.68
C SER A 304 2.40 -13.72 0.20
N GLY A 305 1.13 -13.74 -0.15
CA GLY A 305 0.70 -13.90 -1.52
C GLY A 305 -0.75 -13.48 -1.72
N PHE A 306 -1.12 -13.38 -2.98
CA PHE A 306 -2.47 -13.05 -3.41
C PHE A 306 -2.83 -13.78 -4.71
N GLY A 307 -4.11 -13.83 -5.02
CA GLY A 307 -4.59 -14.32 -6.31
C GLY A 307 -6.07 -14.04 -6.48
N GLY A 308 -6.49 -13.89 -7.73
CA GLY A 308 -7.90 -13.65 -8.05
C GLY A 308 -8.15 -13.27 -9.49
N GLN A 309 -9.41 -13.14 -9.82
CA GLN A 309 -9.89 -12.70 -11.14
C GLN A 309 -10.40 -11.26 -11.06
N GLY A 310 -10.12 -10.47 -12.11
CA GLY A 310 -10.56 -9.08 -12.18
C GLY A 310 -9.92 -8.14 -11.15
N ILE A 311 -8.74 -8.50 -10.62
CA ILE A 311 -8.04 -7.70 -9.59
C ILE A 311 -6.82 -6.93 -10.12
N GLY A 312 -6.25 -7.33 -11.25
CA GLY A 312 -5.04 -6.69 -11.80
C GLY A 312 -3.74 -7.10 -11.11
N MET A 313 -2.62 -6.49 -11.51
CA MET A 313 -1.28 -6.80 -10.98
C MET A 313 -0.66 -5.66 -10.16
N GLY A 314 -1.11 -4.43 -10.33
CA GLY A 314 -0.55 -3.24 -9.66
C GLY A 314 -1.52 -2.58 -8.70
N LEU A 315 -2.38 -1.70 -9.18
CA LEU A 315 -3.49 -1.14 -8.40
C LEU A 315 -4.68 -2.09 -8.45
N THR A 316 -5.19 -2.50 -7.32
CA THR A 316 -6.33 -3.43 -7.26
C THR A 316 -7.53 -2.87 -8.05
N GLN A 317 -7.92 -3.57 -9.13
CA GLN A 317 -9.04 -3.27 -10.04
C GLN A 317 -8.84 -2.08 -11.01
N ASP A 318 -8.04 -1.07 -10.67
CA ASP A 318 -7.97 0.23 -11.35
C ASP A 318 -6.71 0.44 -12.23
N ASP A 319 -5.85 -0.57 -12.38
CA ASP A 319 -4.55 -0.48 -13.06
C ASP A 319 -4.61 -0.72 -14.58
N GLY A 320 -5.81 -0.96 -15.10
CA GLY A 320 -6.00 -1.20 -16.52
C GLY A 320 -5.67 -2.62 -16.99
N ASP A 321 -5.30 -3.53 -16.09
CA ASP A 321 -4.96 -4.93 -16.41
C ASP A 321 -5.88 -5.97 -15.72
N ALA A 322 -6.91 -5.54 -15.02
CA ALA A 322 -7.90 -6.42 -14.40
C ALA A 322 -8.77 -7.16 -15.44
N LEU A 323 -9.01 -6.55 -16.60
CA LEU A 323 -9.79 -7.10 -17.68
C LEU A 323 -8.96 -7.19 -18.97
N ASP A 324 -9.33 -8.10 -19.88
CA ASP A 324 -8.79 -8.13 -21.24
C ASP A 324 -9.49 -7.10 -22.18
N ALA A 325 -9.04 -7.00 -23.42
CA ALA A 325 -9.59 -6.04 -24.41
C ALA A 325 -11.08 -6.28 -24.72
N HIS A 326 -11.61 -7.46 -24.42
CA HIS A 326 -13.03 -7.79 -24.58
C HIS A 326 -13.82 -7.66 -23.29
N GLY A 327 -13.20 -7.12 -22.22
CA GLY A 327 -13.81 -6.94 -20.92
C GLY A 327 -14.03 -8.26 -20.15
N LYS A 328 -13.24 -9.31 -20.43
CA LYS A 328 -13.21 -10.55 -19.64
C LYS A 328 -12.23 -10.38 -18.48
N GLU A 329 -12.61 -10.89 -17.31
CA GLU A 329 -11.76 -10.88 -16.13
C GLU A 329 -10.49 -11.71 -16.37
N LYS A 330 -9.34 -11.14 -16.05
CA LYS A 330 -8.03 -11.81 -16.10
C LYS A 330 -7.68 -12.38 -14.74
N LEU A 331 -7.05 -13.55 -14.71
CA LEU A 331 -6.41 -14.09 -13.53
C LEU A 331 -5.10 -13.34 -13.27
N SER A 332 -4.90 -12.91 -12.00
CA SER A 332 -3.64 -12.36 -11.51
C SER A 332 -3.29 -13.00 -10.18
N TYR A 333 -2.01 -13.23 -9.92
CA TYR A 333 -1.51 -13.80 -8.67
C TYR A 333 -0.05 -13.42 -8.45
N GLY A 334 0.39 -13.49 -7.21
CA GLY A 334 1.75 -13.14 -6.86
C GLY A 334 2.09 -13.44 -5.42
N GLY A 335 3.30 -13.09 -5.03
CA GLY A 335 3.77 -13.27 -3.67
C GLY A 335 5.04 -12.50 -3.37
N LEU A 336 5.23 -12.26 -2.08
CA LEU A 336 6.31 -11.50 -1.48
C LEU A 336 6.94 -12.33 -0.37
N THR A 337 8.26 -12.30 -0.28
CA THR A 337 9.01 -12.86 0.83
C THR A 337 10.18 -11.97 1.20
N HIS A 338 10.45 -11.84 2.49
CA HIS A 338 11.67 -11.20 2.96
C HIS A 338 12.30 -11.91 4.15
N LEU A 339 13.58 -11.67 4.30
CA LEU A 339 14.35 -12.01 5.48
C LEU A 339 15.10 -10.77 5.94
N THR A 340 14.91 -10.38 7.20
CA THR A 340 15.67 -9.28 7.81
C THR A 340 16.35 -9.71 9.09
N TYR A 341 17.44 -9.02 9.42
CA TYR A 341 18.19 -9.21 10.66
C TYR A 341 18.43 -7.86 11.32
N THR A 342 18.08 -7.75 12.59
CA THR A 342 18.28 -6.53 13.39
C THR A 342 19.53 -6.67 14.25
N ILE A 343 20.48 -5.75 14.07
CA ILE A 343 21.71 -5.65 14.88
C ILE A 343 21.83 -4.24 15.47
N GLY A 344 21.65 -4.13 16.78
CA GLY A 344 21.63 -2.83 17.45
C GLY A 344 20.59 -1.88 16.87
N LYS A 345 21.04 -0.81 16.23
CA LYS A 345 20.17 0.21 15.59
C LYS A 345 19.89 -0.05 14.09
N ALA A 346 20.53 -1.05 13.52
CA ALA A 346 20.41 -1.37 12.09
C ALA A 346 19.49 -2.58 11.88
N LYS A 347 18.59 -2.49 10.90
CA LYS A 347 17.89 -3.63 10.28
C LYS A 347 18.45 -3.78 8.87
N ILE A 348 18.96 -4.96 8.54
CA ILE A 348 19.48 -5.30 7.22
C ILE A 348 18.60 -6.41 6.66
N GLY A 349 18.24 -6.35 5.40
CA GLY A 349 17.38 -7.37 4.81
C GLY A 349 17.41 -7.45 3.31
N ALA A 350 16.81 -8.53 2.82
CA ALA A 350 16.55 -8.74 1.41
C ALA A 350 15.10 -9.20 1.22
N GLN A 351 14.47 -8.71 0.16
CA GLN A 351 13.10 -9.00 -0.21
C GLN A 351 13.02 -9.40 -1.69
N TYR A 352 12.18 -10.37 -1.99
CA TYR A 352 11.83 -10.75 -3.35
C TYR A 352 10.33 -10.78 -3.50
N GLY A 353 9.84 -10.24 -4.61
CA GLY A 353 8.43 -10.30 -4.96
C GLY A 353 8.20 -10.52 -6.45
N ILE A 354 7.06 -11.14 -6.76
CA ILE A 354 6.66 -11.47 -8.13
C ILE A 354 5.15 -11.42 -8.28
N ASN A 355 4.68 -10.77 -9.36
CA ASN A 355 3.29 -10.80 -9.79
C ASN A 355 3.20 -11.40 -11.21
N TYR A 356 2.16 -12.17 -11.46
CA TYR A 356 1.80 -12.73 -12.75
C TYR A 356 0.40 -12.27 -13.16
N GLY A 357 0.23 -11.95 -14.45
CA GLY A 357 -1.08 -11.71 -15.06
C GLY A 357 -1.32 -12.66 -16.23
N GLU A 358 -2.54 -13.18 -16.32
CA GLU A 358 -2.99 -14.00 -17.45
C GLU A 358 -2.91 -13.22 -18.76
N LYS A 359 -2.59 -13.92 -19.88
CA LYS A 359 -2.65 -13.33 -21.21
C LYS A 359 -4.11 -13.10 -21.59
N GLY A 360 -4.52 -11.85 -21.68
CA GLY A 360 -5.84 -11.47 -22.17
C GLY A 360 -5.91 -11.44 -23.70
N ALA A 361 -7.12 -11.50 -24.24
CA ALA A 361 -7.35 -11.35 -25.67
C ALA A 361 -7.12 -9.90 -26.12
N GLY A 362 -6.64 -9.72 -27.35
CA GLY A 362 -6.66 -8.43 -28.07
C GLY A 362 -5.52 -7.45 -27.79
N ALA A 363 -4.59 -7.74 -26.87
CA ALA A 363 -3.47 -6.83 -26.60
C ALA A 363 -2.12 -7.42 -27.04
N ILE A 364 -1.28 -6.59 -27.66
CA ILE A 364 -0.01 -6.99 -28.26
C ILE A 364 1.12 -6.93 -27.20
N ASP A 365 1.13 -5.93 -26.35
CA ASP A 365 2.22 -5.66 -25.40
C ASP A 365 1.78 -5.88 -23.94
N GLN A 366 1.36 -7.12 -23.61
CA GLN A 366 0.95 -7.44 -22.24
C GLN A 366 2.12 -7.90 -21.38
N ILE A 367 2.20 -7.35 -20.17
CA ILE A 367 3.10 -7.83 -19.13
C ILE A 367 2.62 -9.20 -18.66
N LYS A 368 3.54 -10.17 -18.69
CA LYS A 368 3.35 -11.53 -18.18
C LYS A 368 3.67 -11.62 -16.69
N SER A 369 4.79 -11.02 -16.29
CA SER A 369 5.20 -10.97 -14.88
C SER A 369 6.05 -9.76 -14.59
N LYS A 370 5.96 -9.29 -13.33
CA LYS A 370 6.77 -8.23 -12.74
C LYS A 370 7.49 -8.82 -11.55
N GLN A 371 8.81 -8.67 -11.50
CA GLN A 371 9.66 -9.24 -10.45
C GLN A 371 10.60 -8.19 -9.92
N ALA A 372 10.83 -8.19 -8.60
CA ALA A 372 11.83 -7.31 -8.00
C ALA A 372 12.56 -8.01 -6.85
N VAL A 373 13.85 -7.69 -6.71
CA VAL A 373 14.68 -8.01 -5.55
C VAL A 373 15.18 -6.72 -4.96
N THR A 374 14.98 -6.50 -3.66
CA THR A 374 15.50 -5.33 -2.95
C THR A 374 16.37 -5.79 -1.78
N GLY A 375 17.61 -5.28 -1.73
CA GLY A 375 18.45 -5.33 -0.53
C GLY A 375 18.46 -3.98 0.15
N GLY A 376 18.33 -3.93 1.48
CA GLY A 376 18.22 -2.67 2.19
C GLY A 376 18.86 -2.67 3.58
N VAL A 377 19.29 -1.47 4.00
CA VAL A 377 19.77 -1.16 5.34
C VAL A 377 18.96 0.00 5.90
N TYR A 378 18.36 -0.21 7.06
CA TYR A 378 17.51 0.74 7.78
C TYR A 378 18.17 1.03 9.15
N TYR A 379 18.74 2.22 9.31
CA TYR A 379 19.51 2.58 10.49
C TYR A 379 18.81 3.65 11.33
N ASN A 380 18.34 3.29 12.52
CA ASN A 380 17.76 4.21 13.49
C ASN A 380 18.87 5.06 14.15
N LEU A 381 19.13 6.25 13.59
CA LEU A 381 20.10 7.17 14.18
C LEU A 381 19.70 7.53 15.62
N ASN A 382 18.43 7.83 15.81
CA ASN A 382 17.76 8.00 17.09
C ASN A 382 16.28 7.63 16.98
N LYS A 383 15.47 7.89 18.02
CA LYS A 383 14.03 7.55 18.04
C LYS A 383 13.16 8.33 17.04
N TYR A 384 13.68 9.39 16.42
CA TYR A 384 12.96 10.25 15.48
C TYR A 384 13.48 10.16 14.05
N LEU A 385 14.71 9.71 13.86
CA LEU A 385 15.38 9.77 12.57
C LEU A 385 15.88 8.39 12.13
N LEU A 386 15.34 7.92 11.01
CA LEU A 386 15.74 6.71 10.31
C LEU A 386 16.52 7.10 9.04
N LEU A 387 17.67 6.48 8.82
CA LEU A 387 18.43 6.53 7.58
C LEU A 387 18.18 5.25 6.81
N VAL A 388 17.98 5.34 5.50
CA VAL A 388 17.66 4.20 4.63
C VAL A 388 18.58 4.19 3.43
N GLY A 389 19.11 3.01 3.10
CA GLY A 389 19.82 2.75 1.85
C GLY A 389 19.31 1.47 1.22
N GLU A 390 18.89 1.52 -0.05
CA GLU A 390 18.35 0.37 -0.78
C GLU A 390 18.99 0.26 -2.17
N TYR A 391 19.14 -0.98 -2.62
CA TYR A 391 19.34 -1.33 -4.02
C TYR A 391 18.23 -2.26 -4.45
N THR A 392 17.56 -1.91 -5.55
CA THR A 392 16.47 -2.71 -6.13
C THR A 392 16.81 -3.06 -7.58
N TYR A 393 16.68 -4.33 -7.93
CA TYR A 393 16.69 -4.81 -9.30
C TYR A 393 15.28 -5.30 -9.66
N ALA A 394 14.67 -4.70 -10.69
CA ALA A 394 13.34 -5.07 -11.14
C ALA A 394 13.35 -5.49 -12.61
N VAL A 395 12.46 -6.43 -12.96
CA VAL A 395 12.30 -6.97 -14.32
C VAL A 395 10.84 -7.14 -14.65
N ASP A 396 10.39 -6.53 -15.75
CA ASP A 396 9.11 -6.78 -16.37
C ASP A 396 9.28 -7.71 -17.58
N HIS A 397 8.59 -8.86 -17.58
CA HIS A 397 8.54 -9.80 -18.69
C HIS A 397 7.21 -9.68 -19.42
N TYR A 398 7.27 -9.73 -20.74
CA TYR A 398 6.13 -9.60 -21.64
C TYR A 398 5.80 -10.93 -22.33
N TYR A 399 4.57 -11.08 -22.80
CA TYR A 399 4.13 -12.30 -23.51
C TYR A 399 4.74 -12.48 -24.89
N ASP A 400 5.31 -11.44 -25.50
CA ASP A 400 6.07 -11.49 -26.74
C ASP A 400 7.55 -11.89 -26.54
N ASN A 401 7.91 -12.30 -25.32
CA ASN A 401 9.26 -12.63 -24.86
C ASN A 401 10.22 -11.41 -24.76
N SER A 402 9.71 -10.19 -24.87
CA SER A 402 10.49 -9.01 -24.49
C SER A 402 10.58 -8.88 -22.98
N ARG A 403 11.58 -8.14 -22.52
CA ARG A 403 11.77 -7.80 -21.10
C ARG A 403 12.32 -6.38 -20.96
N GLN A 404 12.05 -5.79 -19.82
CA GLN A 404 12.63 -4.52 -19.42
C GLN A 404 13.20 -4.65 -18.02
N THR A 405 14.43 -4.16 -17.81
CA THR A 405 15.11 -4.23 -16.52
C THR A 405 15.33 -2.83 -15.95
N GLN A 406 15.38 -2.74 -14.62
CA GLN A 406 15.67 -1.52 -13.88
C GLN A 406 16.67 -1.81 -12.76
N ASN A 407 17.65 -0.92 -12.58
CA ASN A 407 18.57 -0.91 -11.45
C ASN A 407 18.36 0.41 -10.70
N ILE A 408 17.92 0.31 -9.45
CA ILE A 408 17.53 1.46 -8.65
C ILE A 408 18.41 1.53 -7.40
N VAL A 409 19.01 2.70 -7.14
CA VAL A 409 19.69 3.01 -5.89
C VAL A 409 18.92 4.12 -5.19
N SER A 410 18.58 3.89 -3.93
CA SER A 410 17.83 4.84 -3.12
C SER A 410 18.56 5.10 -1.81
N LEU A 411 18.79 6.38 -1.50
CA LEU A 411 19.31 6.83 -0.21
C LEU A 411 18.36 7.84 0.38
N GLY A 412 17.88 7.60 1.58
CA GLY A 412 16.86 8.45 2.17
C GLY A 412 16.90 8.60 3.66
N THR A 413 16.05 9.46 4.13
CA THR A 413 15.85 9.71 5.56
C THR A 413 14.38 9.92 5.87
N ILE A 414 13.98 9.47 7.06
CA ILE A 414 12.62 9.60 7.56
C ILE A 414 12.67 10.20 8.95
N PHE A 415 12.05 11.36 9.10
CA PHE A 415 11.82 12.02 10.39
C PHE A 415 10.39 11.74 10.85
N THR A 416 10.21 11.32 12.09
CA THR A 416 8.88 10.99 12.65
C THR A 416 8.70 11.64 14.01
N TRP A 417 7.46 12.06 14.36
CA TRP A 417 7.10 12.62 15.67
C TRP A 417 5.79 12.03 16.18
#